data_f83136f465be0a93504a4340d639ad58
#
_entry.id   f83136f465be0a93504a4340d639ad58
#
_cell.length_a   1.000
_cell.length_b   1.000
_cell.length_c   1.000
_cell.angle_alpha   90.00
_cell.angle_beta   90.00
_cell.angle_gamma   90.00
#
_symmetry.space_group_name_H-M   'P 1'
#
loop_
_entity.id
_entity.type
_entity.pdbx_description
1 polymer ?
#
loop_
_entity_poly.entity_id
_entity_poly.type
_entity_poly.pdbx_seq_one_letter_code
_entity_poly.pdbx_strand_id
1 'polypeptide(L)'
;MKILQLLACLALLASLTPLHAAKAAPATDAEKLGWTLALHSYSFRVFTIFDAIDKTAALGIKHMSISGNVILAGTNSVTTVTVADKDMEAIKAKMIAAGLSWPFVNIGVVQLPPNEAESRKVFEFARKWEIPILVAEPAPEALDVVEKLCKEYNIKVAIHEHQKPNRYWDPAFVLAAIQGRGPLLGACADVGHWVRSGLDPVECLKKLDGHVLAVHFKDLAEKDPNTHDVPWGTGVCNSKGLLEELQRQQFHGAICVEYEYHWETSSPEIAQSVKFFNSVCAQLAAPQSK
;
A
#
# COMPACT_ATOMS: atom_id res chain seq x y z
N MET A 1 -74.25 -31.25 27.01
CA MET A 1 -72.90 -31.07 27.57
C MET A 1 -71.98 -30.67 26.45
N LYS A 2 -71.63 -29.42 26.32
CA LYS A 2 -70.70 -28.91 25.31
C LYS A 2 -69.52 -28.31 26.08
N ILE A 3 -68.33 -28.92 25.90
CA ILE A 3 -67.07 -28.49 26.51
C ILE A 3 -66.51 -27.42 25.60
N LEU A 4 -66.32 -26.22 26.12
CA LEU A 4 -65.67 -25.09 25.47
C LEU A 4 -64.15 -25.20 25.65
N GLN A 5 -63.41 -25.41 24.61
CA GLN A 5 -61.93 -25.33 24.66
C GLN A 5 -61.49 -23.88 24.45
N LEU A 6 -60.86 -23.30 25.44
CA LEU A 6 -60.22 -21.96 25.41
C LEU A 6 -58.81 -22.14 24.82
N LEU A 7 -58.54 -21.61 23.63
CA LEU A 7 -57.21 -21.48 23.08
C LEU A 7 -56.58 -20.17 23.61
N ALA A 8 -55.58 -20.29 24.42
CA ALA A 8 -54.76 -19.16 24.87
C ALA A 8 -53.65 -18.95 23.83
N CYS A 9 -53.74 -17.89 23.02
CA CYS A 9 -52.66 -17.40 22.21
C CYS A 9 -51.62 -16.64 23.09
N LEU A 10 -50.46 -17.23 23.33
CA LEU A 10 -49.28 -16.54 23.86
C LEU A 10 -48.66 -15.72 22.73
N ALA A 11 -48.80 -14.41 22.76
CA ALA A 11 -48.06 -13.49 21.91
C ALA A 11 -46.66 -13.30 22.50
N LEU A 12 -45.63 -13.89 21.84
CA LEU A 12 -44.23 -13.63 22.13
C LEU A 12 -43.87 -12.23 21.61
N LEU A 13 -43.83 -11.23 22.46
CA LEU A 13 -43.25 -9.93 22.17
C LEU A 13 -41.71 -10.07 22.14
N ALA A 14 -41.13 -10.28 20.95
CA ALA A 14 -39.71 -10.15 20.74
C ALA A 14 -39.31 -8.68 20.88
N SER A 15 -38.67 -8.34 22.01
CA SER A 15 -38.06 -7.02 22.24
C SER A 15 -36.88 -6.86 21.25
N LEU A 16 -37.10 -6.13 20.17
CA LEU A 16 -36.05 -5.61 19.29
C LEU A 16 -35.26 -4.56 20.10
N THR A 17 -34.19 -4.97 20.75
CA THR A 17 -33.16 -4.02 21.24
C THR A 17 -32.52 -3.36 20.03
N PRO A 18 -32.52 -2.01 19.94
CA PRO A 18 -31.83 -1.34 18.84
C PRO A 18 -30.35 -1.66 18.92
N LEU A 19 -29.83 -2.22 17.84
CA LEU A 19 -28.40 -2.42 17.66
C LEU A 19 -27.75 -1.02 17.68
N HIS A 20 -27.15 -0.64 18.81
CA HIS A 20 -26.38 0.58 18.88
C HIS A 20 -25.25 0.49 17.86
N ALA A 21 -25.35 1.29 16.80
CA ALA A 21 -24.23 1.46 15.87
C ALA A 21 -23.01 1.90 16.69
N ALA A 22 -22.00 1.07 16.72
CA ALA A 22 -20.74 1.40 17.40
C ALA A 22 -20.24 2.72 16.82
N LYS A 23 -20.02 3.71 17.67
CA LYS A 23 -19.47 5.00 17.25
C LYS A 23 -18.12 4.74 16.61
N ALA A 24 -17.93 5.19 15.36
CA ALA A 24 -16.65 5.03 14.66
C ALA A 24 -15.51 5.57 15.54
N ALA A 25 -14.42 4.85 15.60
CA ALA A 25 -13.22 5.31 16.31
C ALA A 25 -12.79 6.67 15.72
N PRO A 26 -12.26 7.59 16.53
CA PRO A 26 -11.75 8.85 16.02
C PRO A 26 -10.62 8.59 15.00
N ALA A 27 -10.57 9.42 13.96
CA ALA A 27 -9.53 9.34 12.95
C ALA A 27 -8.13 9.50 13.58
N THR A 28 -7.20 8.67 13.16
CA THR A 28 -5.78 8.77 13.54
C THR A 28 -5.17 10.07 12.98
N ASP A 29 -4.02 10.49 13.49
CA ASP A 29 -3.35 11.69 12.97
C ASP A 29 -2.89 11.50 11.51
N ALA A 30 -2.50 10.30 11.10
CA ALA A 30 -2.23 9.99 9.70
C ALA A 30 -3.48 10.16 8.81
N GLU A 31 -4.64 9.66 9.25
CA GLU A 31 -5.91 9.82 8.50
C GLU A 31 -6.36 11.28 8.40
N LYS A 32 -6.09 12.11 9.42
CA LYS A 32 -6.34 13.57 9.37
C LYS A 32 -5.48 14.25 8.31
N LEU A 33 -4.28 13.73 8.03
CA LEU A 33 -3.38 14.19 6.97
C LEU A 33 -3.75 13.60 5.59
N GLY A 34 -4.75 12.70 5.53
CA GLY A 34 -5.12 11.99 4.30
C GLY A 34 -4.22 10.80 3.98
N TRP A 35 -3.43 10.32 4.95
CA TRP A 35 -2.47 9.25 4.75
C TRP A 35 -2.98 7.91 5.28
N THR A 36 -2.67 6.87 4.55
CA THR A 36 -2.89 5.47 4.95
C THR A 36 -1.54 4.80 5.15
N LEU A 37 -1.19 4.47 6.42
CA LEU A 37 -0.02 3.63 6.67
C LEU A 37 -0.34 2.20 6.26
N ALA A 38 0.45 1.66 5.34
CA ALA A 38 0.36 0.29 4.89
C ALA A 38 1.70 -0.44 5.04
N LEU A 39 1.68 -1.76 5.13
CA LEU A 39 2.89 -2.56 5.02
C LEU A 39 2.94 -3.18 3.62
N HIS A 40 4.06 -2.99 2.91
CA HIS A 40 4.33 -3.72 1.68
C HIS A 40 4.78 -5.14 2.00
N SER A 41 4.05 -6.14 1.52
CA SER A 41 4.30 -7.56 1.89
C SER A 41 5.69 -8.06 1.50
N TYR A 42 6.40 -7.35 0.62
CA TYR A 42 7.78 -7.65 0.28
C TYR A 42 8.74 -7.56 1.49
N SER A 43 8.44 -6.73 2.49
CA SER A 43 9.19 -6.68 3.76
C SER A 43 9.22 -8.03 4.49
N PHE A 44 8.25 -8.90 4.20
CA PHE A 44 8.13 -10.26 4.74
C PHE A 44 8.20 -11.32 3.64
N ARG A 45 8.93 -11.07 2.56
CA ARG A 45 9.00 -11.91 1.35
C ARG A 45 9.48 -13.34 1.56
N VAL A 46 10.13 -13.62 2.69
CA VAL A 46 10.60 -14.97 3.05
C VAL A 46 9.54 -15.80 3.80
N PHE A 47 8.42 -15.18 4.14
CA PHE A 47 7.26 -15.78 4.79
C PHE A 47 6.12 -16.00 3.80
N THR A 48 5.15 -16.82 4.20
CA THR A 48 3.89 -16.89 3.45
C THR A 48 3.12 -15.57 3.56
N ILE A 49 2.25 -15.28 2.58
CA ILE A 49 1.37 -14.10 2.67
C ILE A 49 0.49 -14.14 3.92
N PHE A 50 0.12 -15.33 4.40
CA PHE A 50 -0.67 -15.51 5.61
C PHE A 50 0.12 -15.10 6.87
N ASP A 51 1.40 -15.48 6.94
CA ASP A 51 2.29 -15.06 8.03
C ASP A 51 2.58 -13.54 7.94
N ALA A 52 2.76 -13.00 6.73
CA ALA A 52 2.94 -11.57 6.51
C ALA A 52 1.73 -10.76 7.02
N ILE A 53 0.50 -11.27 6.83
CA ILE A 53 -0.73 -10.68 7.37
C ILE A 53 -0.70 -10.66 8.90
N ASP A 54 -0.36 -11.79 9.55
CA ASP A 54 -0.28 -11.86 11.02
C ASP A 54 0.80 -10.92 11.58
N LYS A 55 1.97 -10.86 10.94
CA LYS A 55 3.05 -9.94 11.31
C LYS A 55 2.62 -8.47 11.16
N THR A 56 1.90 -8.14 10.09
CA THR A 56 1.35 -6.79 9.86
C THR A 56 0.36 -6.40 10.95
N ALA A 57 -0.56 -7.30 11.29
CA ALA A 57 -1.52 -7.09 12.37
C ALA A 57 -0.84 -6.87 13.73
N ALA A 58 0.20 -7.68 14.03
CA ALA A 58 0.98 -7.56 15.26
C ALA A 58 1.73 -6.22 15.38
N LEU A 59 2.06 -5.58 14.25
CA LEU A 59 2.65 -4.23 14.20
C LEU A 59 1.61 -3.10 14.38
N GLY A 60 0.33 -3.43 14.49
CA GLY A 60 -0.76 -2.45 14.61
C GLY A 60 -1.12 -1.75 13.30
N ILE A 61 -0.55 -2.18 12.18
CA ILE A 61 -0.86 -1.66 10.84
C ILE A 61 -2.15 -2.30 10.35
N LYS A 62 -3.04 -1.49 9.75
CA LYS A 62 -4.38 -1.94 9.31
C LYS A 62 -4.49 -2.18 7.81
N HIS A 63 -3.52 -1.75 7.03
CA HIS A 63 -3.54 -1.83 5.57
C HIS A 63 -2.29 -2.53 5.06
N MET A 64 -2.43 -3.19 3.91
CA MET A 64 -1.31 -3.83 3.23
C MET A 64 -1.28 -3.45 1.75
N SER A 65 -0.07 -3.41 1.20
CA SER A 65 0.23 -3.55 -0.21
C SER A 65 0.68 -4.99 -0.45
N ILE A 66 0.21 -5.62 -1.52
CA ILE A 66 0.65 -6.97 -1.89
C ILE A 66 1.76 -6.90 -2.93
N SER A 67 2.84 -7.65 -2.72
CA SER A 67 3.94 -7.76 -3.70
C SER A 67 3.50 -8.43 -5.00
N GLY A 68 4.17 -8.15 -6.10
CA GLY A 68 3.96 -8.81 -7.40
C GLY A 68 4.18 -10.33 -7.37
N ASN A 69 4.90 -10.82 -6.36
CA ASN A 69 5.08 -12.25 -6.09
C ASN A 69 4.87 -12.52 -4.60
N VAL A 70 4.21 -13.64 -4.28
CA VAL A 70 3.92 -14.07 -2.91
C VAL A 70 4.17 -15.56 -2.72
N ILE A 71 4.44 -15.98 -1.49
CA ILE A 71 4.49 -17.38 -1.10
C ILE A 71 3.13 -17.73 -0.49
N LEU A 72 2.43 -18.70 -1.06
CA LEU A 72 1.15 -19.20 -0.53
C LEU A 72 1.38 -20.30 0.51
N ALA A 73 2.34 -21.21 0.23
CA ALA A 73 2.73 -22.30 1.11
C ALA A 73 4.15 -22.76 0.79
N GLY A 74 4.84 -23.31 1.77
CA GLY A 74 6.25 -23.72 1.61
C GLY A 74 7.17 -22.53 1.35
N THR A 75 8.05 -22.62 0.37
CA THR A 75 9.05 -21.59 0.06
C THR A 75 8.97 -21.05 -1.39
N ASN A 76 8.13 -21.63 -2.23
CA ASN A 76 8.02 -21.24 -3.64
C ASN A 76 7.09 -20.03 -3.78
N SER A 77 7.58 -18.97 -4.38
CA SER A 77 6.77 -17.82 -4.73
C SER A 77 5.99 -18.05 -6.03
N VAL A 78 4.81 -17.45 -6.11
CA VAL A 78 3.96 -17.39 -7.29
C VAL A 78 3.70 -15.94 -7.65
N THR A 79 3.51 -15.66 -8.95
CA THR A 79 3.12 -14.32 -9.39
C THR A 79 1.71 -14.00 -8.92
N THR A 80 1.54 -12.92 -8.20
CA THR A 80 0.29 -12.59 -7.48
C THR A 80 -0.92 -12.53 -8.42
N VAL A 81 -0.76 -11.96 -9.62
CA VAL A 81 -1.87 -11.87 -10.60
C VAL A 81 -2.28 -13.22 -11.20
N THR A 82 -1.56 -14.30 -10.88
CA THR A 82 -1.92 -15.67 -11.29
C THR A 82 -2.43 -16.52 -10.13
N VAL A 83 -2.56 -15.96 -8.93
CA VAL A 83 -3.11 -16.65 -7.75
C VAL A 83 -4.55 -17.04 -8.03
N ALA A 84 -4.88 -18.29 -7.73
CA ALA A 84 -6.23 -18.80 -7.95
C ALA A 84 -7.25 -18.09 -7.03
N ASP A 85 -8.48 -17.96 -7.52
CA ASP A 85 -9.55 -17.27 -6.78
C ASP A 85 -9.76 -17.80 -5.37
N LYS A 86 -9.74 -19.12 -5.19
CA LYS A 86 -9.88 -19.75 -3.86
C LYS A 86 -8.81 -19.29 -2.87
N ASP A 87 -7.59 -19.07 -3.36
CA ASP A 87 -6.45 -18.65 -2.52
C ASP A 87 -6.54 -17.15 -2.23
N MET A 88 -7.00 -16.34 -3.19
CA MET A 88 -7.29 -14.92 -2.96
C MET A 88 -8.44 -14.72 -1.97
N GLU A 89 -9.50 -15.53 -2.04
CA GLU A 89 -10.58 -15.52 -1.03
C GLU A 89 -10.05 -15.92 0.37
N ALA A 90 -9.14 -16.88 0.45
CA ALA A 90 -8.49 -17.25 1.70
C ALA A 90 -7.62 -16.11 2.26
N ILE A 91 -6.87 -15.41 1.40
CA ILE A 91 -6.09 -14.23 1.78
C ILE A 91 -7.02 -13.13 2.31
N LYS A 92 -8.11 -12.82 1.58
CA LYS A 92 -9.11 -11.83 2.02
C LYS A 92 -9.71 -12.19 3.38
N ALA A 93 -10.14 -13.44 3.55
CA ALA A 93 -10.69 -13.92 4.81
C ALA A 93 -9.67 -13.79 5.96
N LYS A 94 -8.40 -14.12 5.70
CA LYS A 94 -7.32 -13.99 6.68
C LYS A 94 -7.06 -12.54 7.07
N MET A 95 -7.03 -11.61 6.10
CA MET A 95 -6.87 -10.17 6.38
C MET A 95 -7.98 -9.67 7.31
N ILE A 96 -9.23 -9.99 6.98
CA ILE A 96 -10.41 -9.57 7.77
C ILE A 96 -10.33 -10.18 9.19
N ALA A 97 -10.02 -11.49 9.30
CA ALA A 97 -9.90 -12.17 10.59
C ALA A 97 -8.76 -11.60 11.46
N ALA A 98 -7.68 -11.13 10.85
CA ALA A 98 -6.56 -10.46 11.53
C ALA A 98 -6.84 -8.98 11.84
N GLY A 99 -7.99 -8.44 11.44
CA GLY A 99 -8.39 -7.06 11.66
C GLY A 99 -7.71 -6.06 10.71
N LEU A 100 -7.26 -6.52 9.55
CA LEU A 100 -6.77 -5.68 8.46
C LEU A 100 -7.90 -5.30 7.52
N SER A 101 -7.75 -4.16 6.88
CA SER A 101 -8.69 -3.66 5.88
C SER A 101 -8.50 -4.37 4.54
N TRP A 102 -9.61 -4.65 3.86
CA TRP A 102 -9.64 -5.05 2.46
C TRP A 102 -10.17 -3.87 1.63
N PRO A 103 -9.72 -3.65 0.40
CA PRO A 103 -8.70 -4.39 -0.35
C PRO A 103 -7.25 -3.99 0.02
N PHE A 104 -6.27 -4.63 -0.63
CA PHE A 104 -4.90 -4.12 -0.65
C PHE A 104 -4.86 -2.70 -1.23
N VAL A 105 -4.03 -1.81 -0.65
CA VAL A 105 -3.93 -0.43 -1.12
C VAL A 105 -3.30 -0.33 -2.53
N ASN A 106 -2.44 -1.26 -2.88
CA ASN A 106 -1.89 -1.45 -4.21
C ASN A 106 -1.30 -2.87 -4.36
N ILE A 107 -0.90 -3.21 -5.58
CA ILE A 107 -0.11 -4.39 -5.91
C ILE A 107 1.15 -3.96 -6.66
N GLY A 108 2.30 -4.43 -6.27
CA GLY A 108 3.55 -4.11 -6.96
C GLY A 108 4.70 -5.08 -6.64
N VAL A 109 5.66 -5.23 -7.56
CA VAL A 109 5.72 -4.63 -8.90
C VAL A 109 5.13 -5.62 -9.89
N VAL A 110 4.14 -5.23 -10.68
CA VAL A 110 3.53 -6.07 -11.70
C VAL A 110 4.13 -5.80 -13.09
N GLN A 111 4.03 -6.77 -13.99
CA GLN A 111 4.46 -6.62 -15.38
C GLN A 111 3.32 -6.08 -16.23
N LEU A 112 3.58 -4.99 -16.97
CA LEU A 112 2.65 -4.38 -17.92
C LEU A 112 3.34 -4.26 -19.29
N PRO A 113 3.39 -5.36 -20.07
CA PRO A 113 4.02 -5.35 -21.39
C PRO A 113 3.20 -4.54 -22.42
N PRO A 114 3.79 -4.20 -23.58
CA PRO A 114 3.07 -3.52 -24.66
C PRO A 114 1.95 -4.38 -25.29
N ASN A 115 1.93 -5.68 -25.03
CA ASN A 115 0.83 -6.56 -25.44
C ASN A 115 -0.41 -6.26 -24.60
N GLU A 116 -1.43 -5.64 -25.22
CA GLU A 116 -2.65 -5.23 -24.53
C GLU A 116 -3.39 -6.41 -23.87
N ALA A 117 -3.43 -7.58 -24.51
CA ALA A 117 -4.15 -8.73 -23.97
C ALA A 117 -3.49 -9.29 -22.70
N GLU A 118 -2.17 -9.20 -22.61
CA GLU A 118 -1.44 -9.59 -21.39
C GLU A 118 -1.60 -8.56 -20.28
N SER A 119 -1.39 -7.29 -20.56
CA SER A 119 -1.59 -6.21 -19.59
C SER A 119 -3.03 -6.17 -19.08
N ARG A 120 -4.02 -6.40 -19.95
CA ARG A 120 -5.44 -6.45 -19.59
C ARG A 120 -5.75 -7.47 -18.49
N LYS A 121 -5.11 -8.63 -18.49
CA LYS A 121 -5.29 -9.65 -17.44
C LYS A 121 -4.90 -9.12 -16.05
N VAL A 122 -3.88 -8.26 -15.99
CA VAL A 122 -3.44 -7.64 -14.74
C VAL A 122 -4.50 -6.64 -14.23
N PHE A 123 -5.07 -5.83 -15.13
CA PHE A 123 -6.14 -4.91 -14.78
C PHE A 123 -7.44 -5.63 -14.40
N GLU A 124 -7.78 -6.73 -15.09
CA GLU A 124 -8.93 -7.57 -14.74
C GLU A 124 -8.77 -8.19 -13.35
N PHE A 125 -7.57 -8.68 -13.02
CA PHE A 125 -7.24 -9.16 -11.68
C PHE A 125 -7.43 -8.04 -10.64
N ALA A 126 -6.84 -6.87 -10.86
CA ALA A 126 -6.94 -5.74 -9.94
C ALA A 126 -8.40 -5.29 -9.74
N ARG A 127 -9.19 -5.19 -10.82
CA ARG A 127 -10.63 -4.86 -10.74
C ARG A 127 -11.41 -5.92 -9.95
N LYS A 128 -11.15 -7.20 -10.22
CA LYS A 128 -11.82 -8.32 -9.53
C LYS A 128 -11.61 -8.28 -8.03
N TRP A 129 -10.38 -7.94 -7.61
CA TRP A 129 -9.98 -7.91 -6.21
C TRP A 129 -10.01 -6.50 -5.61
N GLU A 130 -10.63 -5.55 -6.31
CA GLU A 130 -10.87 -4.17 -5.86
C GLU A 130 -9.58 -3.39 -5.56
N ILE A 131 -8.44 -3.79 -6.13
CA ILE A 131 -7.14 -3.15 -5.93
C ILE A 131 -7.07 -1.86 -6.76
N PRO A 132 -6.92 -0.69 -6.12
CA PRO A 132 -7.08 0.59 -6.82
C PRO A 132 -5.85 1.06 -7.59
N ILE A 133 -4.66 0.54 -7.26
CA ILE A 133 -3.39 0.99 -7.82
C ILE A 133 -2.53 -0.21 -8.20
N LEU A 134 -2.01 -0.20 -9.42
CA LEU A 134 -0.95 -1.09 -9.88
C LEU A 134 0.38 -0.34 -9.80
N VAL A 135 1.37 -0.93 -9.15
CA VAL A 135 2.76 -0.44 -9.16
C VAL A 135 3.52 -1.23 -10.20
N ALA A 136 4.17 -0.57 -11.15
CA ALA A 136 4.81 -1.22 -12.30
C ALA A 136 5.97 -0.39 -12.86
N GLU A 137 6.82 -1.01 -13.69
CA GLU A 137 7.93 -0.36 -14.41
C GLU A 137 7.74 -0.55 -15.93
N PRO A 138 6.67 0.00 -16.53
CA PRO A 138 6.36 -0.24 -17.93
C PRO A 138 7.45 0.33 -18.85
N ALA A 139 7.77 -0.39 -19.93
CA ALA A 139 8.63 0.12 -20.98
C ALA A 139 7.91 1.28 -21.73
N PRO A 140 8.63 2.23 -22.35
CA PRO A 140 8.01 3.37 -23.04
C PRO A 140 6.97 2.96 -24.08
N GLU A 141 7.22 1.87 -24.81
CA GLU A 141 6.32 1.31 -25.81
C GLU A 141 5.02 0.72 -25.22
N ALA A 142 4.96 0.47 -23.91
CA ALA A 142 3.77 -0.02 -23.22
C ALA A 142 2.87 1.13 -22.71
N LEU A 143 3.38 2.36 -22.61
CA LEU A 143 2.69 3.45 -21.91
C LEU A 143 1.33 3.79 -22.51
N ASP A 144 1.16 3.72 -23.83
CA ASP A 144 -0.12 4.01 -24.48
C ASP A 144 -1.18 2.95 -24.15
N VAL A 145 -0.77 1.68 -24.13
CA VAL A 145 -1.63 0.56 -23.70
C VAL A 145 -1.98 0.70 -22.24
N VAL A 146 -1.00 1.02 -21.39
CA VAL A 146 -1.20 1.20 -19.94
C VAL A 146 -2.18 2.33 -19.68
N GLU A 147 -2.01 3.51 -20.31
CA GLU A 147 -2.89 4.65 -20.15
C GLU A 147 -4.32 4.34 -20.62
N LYS A 148 -4.48 3.65 -21.75
CA LYS A 148 -5.78 3.17 -22.24
C LYS A 148 -6.48 2.30 -21.18
N LEU A 149 -5.76 1.31 -20.64
CA LEU A 149 -6.31 0.40 -19.63
C LEU A 149 -6.59 1.12 -18.29
N CYS A 150 -5.76 2.07 -17.87
CA CYS A 150 -6.07 2.92 -16.71
C CYS A 150 -7.43 3.59 -16.85
N LYS A 151 -7.72 4.19 -18.01
CA LYS A 151 -8.99 4.87 -18.28
C LYS A 151 -10.17 3.88 -18.35
N GLU A 152 -9.98 2.74 -19.01
CA GLU A 152 -11.03 1.71 -19.18
C GLU A 152 -11.44 1.10 -17.84
N TYR A 153 -10.48 0.79 -16.97
CA TYR A 153 -10.73 0.12 -15.70
C TYR A 153 -10.91 1.08 -14.53
N ASN A 154 -10.59 2.37 -14.71
CA ASN A 154 -10.48 3.37 -13.65
C ASN A 154 -9.53 2.92 -12.53
N ILE A 155 -8.39 2.33 -12.92
CA ILE A 155 -7.32 1.87 -12.02
C ILE A 155 -6.08 2.71 -12.31
N LYS A 156 -5.42 3.17 -11.24
CA LYS A 156 -4.19 3.95 -11.35
C LYS A 156 -2.99 3.04 -11.61
N VAL A 157 -2.01 3.56 -12.34
CA VAL A 157 -0.68 2.94 -12.44
C VAL A 157 0.35 3.90 -11.89
N ALA A 158 1.05 3.47 -10.85
CA ALA A 158 2.16 4.18 -10.25
C ALA A 158 3.47 3.59 -10.78
N ILE A 159 4.24 4.38 -11.54
CA ILE A 159 5.54 3.96 -12.07
C ILE A 159 6.50 3.88 -10.90
N HIS A 160 7.02 2.67 -10.65
CA HIS A 160 7.96 2.40 -9.58
C HIS A 160 9.35 2.93 -9.93
N GLU A 161 9.94 3.64 -8.99
CA GLU A 161 11.29 4.14 -9.10
C GLU A 161 12.24 3.17 -8.39
N HIS A 162 13.21 2.68 -9.14
CA HIS A 162 14.17 1.69 -8.65
C HIS A 162 15.59 2.19 -8.89
N GLN A 163 16.55 1.82 -8.03
CA GLN A 163 17.92 2.32 -8.12
C GLN A 163 18.60 2.04 -9.47
N LYS A 164 19.62 2.83 -9.77
CA LYS A 164 20.51 2.59 -10.93
C LYS A 164 21.00 1.14 -10.97
N PRO A 165 21.08 0.55 -12.17
CA PRO A 165 20.90 1.12 -13.52
C PRO A 165 19.47 0.99 -14.07
N ASN A 166 18.45 0.86 -13.22
CA ASN A 166 17.06 0.73 -13.67
C ASN A 166 16.60 1.95 -14.48
N ARG A 167 15.58 1.78 -15.34
CA ARG A 167 15.06 2.85 -16.22
C ARG A 167 14.55 4.04 -15.42
N TYR A 168 13.79 3.79 -14.37
CA TYR A 168 13.13 4.83 -13.58
C TYR A 168 13.89 5.12 -12.27
N TRP A 169 15.20 5.38 -12.36
CA TRP A 169 16.02 5.68 -11.18
C TRP A 169 16.00 7.17 -10.77
N ASP A 170 15.56 8.06 -11.65
CA ASP A 170 15.45 9.51 -11.40
C ASP A 170 14.03 9.95 -11.72
N PRO A 171 13.39 10.76 -10.87
CA PRO A 171 12.05 11.32 -11.08
C PRO A 171 11.86 11.95 -12.47
N ALA A 172 12.91 12.49 -13.07
CA ALA A 172 12.85 13.07 -14.40
C ALA A 172 12.41 12.06 -15.47
N PHE A 173 12.78 10.78 -15.33
CA PHE A 173 12.34 9.74 -16.27
C PHE A 173 10.87 9.37 -16.08
N VAL A 174 10.38 9.37 -14.82
CA VAL A 174 8.95 9.18 -14.56
C VAL A 174 8.15 10.35 -15.12
N LEU A 175 8.58 11.59 -14.85
CA LEU A 175 7.93 12.79 -15.39
C LEU A 175 7.88 12.79 -16.92
N ALA A 176 8.98 12.39 -17.57
CA ALA A 176 9.01 12.26 -19.03
C ALA A 176 8.03 11.17 -19.54
N ALA A 177 7.91 10.05 -18.82
CA ALA A 177 7.00 8.96 -19.17
C ALA A 177 5.52 9.34 -19.04
N ILE A 178 5.17 10.20 -18.07
CA ILE A 178 3.78 10.62 -17.81
C ILE A 178 3.41 11.95 -18.48
N GLN A 179 4.36 12.62 -19.10
CA GLN A 179 4.13 13.90 -19.76
C GLN A 179 3.01 13.83 -20.81
N GLY A 180 1.98 14.69 -20.66
CA GLY A 180 0.84 14.73 -21.56
C GLY A 180 -0.20 13.62 -21.35
N ARG A 181 -0.02 12.76 -20.33
CA ARG A 181 -0.94 11.68 -19.98
C ARG A 181 -1.89 12.07 -18.86
N GLY A 182 -2.96 11.30 -18.69
CA GLY A 182 -3.98 11.57 -17.68
C GLY A 182 -3.53 11.25 -16.23
N PRO A 183 -4.27 11.73 -15.22
CA PRO A 183 -3.90 11.66 -13.81
C PRO A 183 -3.96 10.25 -13.20
N LEU A 184 -4.37 9.24 -13.97
CA LEU A 184 -4.35 7.84 -13.54
C LEU A 184 -2.96 7.19 -13.69
N LEU A 185 -2.01 7.90 -14.31
CA LEU A 185 -0.63 7.48 -14.45
C LEU A 185 0.27 8.47 -13.69
N GLY A 186 1.10 7.97 -12.78
CA GLY A 186 1.96 8.80 -11.93
C GLY A 186 3.10 8.00 -11.33
N ALA A 187 3.70 8.49 -10.25
CA ALA A 187 4.86 7.90 -9.60
C ALA A 187 4.49 7.02 -8.38
N CYS A 188 5.21 5.92 -8.22
CA CYS A 188 5.42 5.27 -6.94
C CYS A 188 6.79 5.69 -6.42
N ALA A 189 6.81 6.66 -5.53
CA ALA A 189 8.01 7.23 -4.96
C ALA A 189 8.72 6.23 -4.03
N ASP A 190 9.80 5.60 -4.50
CA ASP A 190 10.66 4.78 -3.67
C ASP A 190 11.84 5.61 -3.14
N VAL A 191 11.68 6.10 -1.92
CA VAL A 191 12.61 7.08 -1.35
C VAL A 191 14.01 6.49 -1.07
N GLY A 192 14.10 5.18 -0.78
CA GLY A 192 15.39 4.52 -0.55
C GLY A 192 16.17 4.32 -1.84
N HIS A 193 15.49 3.96 -2.92
CA HIS A 193 16.15 3.77 -4.21
C HIS A 193 16.72 5.07 -4.79
N TRP A 194 16.14 6.22 -4.48
CA TRP A 194 16.75 7.51 -4.82
C TRP A 194 18.08 7.72 -4.09
N VAL A 195 18.12 7.45 -2.77
CA VAL A 195 19.38 7.57 -1.98
C VAL A 195 20.44 6.59 -2.48
N ARG A 196 20.08 5.32 -2.77
CA ARG A 196 20.96 4.33 -3.40
C ARG A 196 21.47 4.78 -4.76
N SER A 197 20.73 5.66 -5.44
CA SER A 197 21.11 6.27 -6.72
C SER A 197 21.95 7.55 -6.57
N GLY A 198 22.21 8.00 -5.34
CA GLY A 198 22.98 9.20 -5.04
C GLY A 198 22.17 10.49 -5.11
N LEU A 199 20.82 10.39 -5.07
CA LEU A 199 19.93 11.55 -5.12
C LEU A 199 19.49 11.98 -3.71
N ASP A 200 19.09 13.24 -3.57
CA ASP A 200 18.40 13.73 -2.37
C ASP A 200 16.91 13.36 -2.48
N PRO A 201 16.37 12.55 -1.56
CA PRO A 201 15.01 12.04 -1.71
C PRO A 201 13.94 13.11 -1.50
N VAL A 202 14.20 14.16 -0.70
CA VAL A 202 13.26 15.28 -0.53
C VAL A 202 13.18 16.11 -1.83
N GLU A 203 14.32 16.37 -2.47
CA GLU A 203 14.35 17.07 -3.77
C GLU A 203 13.72 16.23 -4.88
N CYS A 204 13.87 14.89 -4.85
CA CYS A 204 13.17 13.99 -5.76
C CYS A 204 11.66 14.09 -5.59
N LEU A 205 11.20 14.05 -4.34
CA LEU A 205 9.77 14.15 -4.02
C LEU A 205 9.19 15.52 -4.46
N LYS A 206 9.92 16.63 -4.28
CA LYS A 206 9.53 17.95 -4.77
C LYS A 206 9.34 18.00 -6.29
N LYS A 207 10.22 17.31 -7.05
CA LYS A 207 10.07 17.24 -8.52
C LYS A 207 8.77 16.53 -8.93
N LEU A 208 8.29 15.58 -8.13
CA LEU A 208 7.08 14.81 -8.38
C LEU A 208 5.80 15.46 -7.82
N ASP A 209 5.84 16.72 -7.41
CA ASP A 209 4.67 17.43 -6.86
C ASP A 209 3.44 17.29 -7.77
N GLY A 210 2.33 16.79 -7.19
CA GLY A 210 1.08 16.51 -7.90
C GLY A 210 1.06 15.19 -8.71
N HIS A 211 2.16 14.43 -8.74
CA HIS A 211 2.26 13.19 -9.54
C HIS A 211 2.46 11.92 -8.70
N VAL A 212 2.61 12.02 -7.38
CA VAL A 212 2.79 10.87 -6.49
C VAL A 212 1.46 10.15 -6.28
N LEU A 213 1.39 8.87 -6.61
CA LEU A 213 0.21 8.00 -6.43
C LEU A 213 0.39 6.98 -5.31
N ALA A 214 1.62 6.58 -5.03
CA ALA A 214 1.99 5.66 -3.97
C ALA A 214 3.40 5.99 -3.47
N VAL A 215 3.72 5.56 -2.26
CA VAL A 215 5.06 5.73 -1.68
C VAL A 215 5.53 4.40 -1.12
N HIS A 216 6.70 3.94 -1.53
CA HIS A 216 7.50 2.94 -0.85
C HIS A 216 8.51 3.67 0.03
N PHE A 217 8.26 3.63 1.33
CA PHE A 217 9.02 4.42 2.28
C PHE A 217 10.07 3.56 2.97
N LYS A 218 11.32 3.98 2.86
CA LYS A 218 12.51 3.36 3.43
C LYS A 218 13.35 4.42 4.15
N ASP A 219 14.19 4.00 5.10
CA ASP A 219 15.32 4.78 5.58
C ASP A 219 16.58 3.92 5.51
N LEU A 220 17.71 4.51 5.18
CA LEU A 220 18.93 3.81 4.85
C LEU A 220 20.07 4.21 5.77
N ALA A 221 20.95 3.26 6.09
CA ALA A 221 22.09 3.50 6.99
C ALA A 221 23.08 4.54 6.43
N GLU A 222 23.32 4.50 5.11
CA GLU A 222 24.35 5.31 4.45
C GLU A 222 23.91 5.70 3.04
N LYS A 223 24.56 6.72 2.46
CA LYS A 223 24.41 7.11 1.05
C LYS A 223 25.30 6.25 0.15
N ASP A 224 24.99 4.96 0.08
CA ASP A 224 25.74 3.98 -0.71
C ASP A 224 24.74 3.08 -1.49
N PRO A 225 25.05 2.68 -2.73
CA PRO A 225 24.17 1.80 -3.52
C PRO A 225 23.86 0.45 -2.87
N ASN A 226 24.75 -0.05 -2.01
CA ASN A 226 24.63 -1.36 -1.37
C ASN A 226 24.23 -1.27 0.11
N THR A 227 23.84 -0.10 0.57
CA THR A 227 23.43 0.13 1.96
C THR A 227 22.16 -0.64 2.31
N HIS A 228 21.99 -0.92 3.59
CA HIS A 228 20.83 -1.61 4.13
C HIS A 228 19.81 -0.65 4.74
N ASP A 229 18.60 -1.14 4.91
CA ASP A 229 17.50 -0.40 5.55
C ASP A 229 17.74 -0.34 7.07
N VAL A 230 17.34 0.79 7.66
CA VAL A 230 17.29 1.04 9.10
C VAL A 230 15.93 1.58 9.51
N PRO A 231 15.57 1.58 10.81
CA PRO A 231 14.31 2.16 11.26
C PRO A 231 14.17 3.64 10.83
N TRP A 232 12.99 4.02 10.39
CA TRP A 232 12.71 5.38 9.93
C TRP A 232 13.10 6.44 10.96
N GLY A 233 13.74 7.50 10.51
CA GLY A 233 14.26 8.59 11.33
C GLY A 233 15.63 8.32 11.95
N THR A 234 16.25 7.16 11.70
CA THR A 234 17.58 6.82 12.20
C THR A 234 18.65 6.81 11.11
N GLY A 235 18.25 6.91 9.85
CA GLY A 235 19.12 6.85 8.69
C GLY A 235 19.34 8.20 8.00
N VAL A 236 19.74 8.11 6.73
CA VAL A 236 20.18 9.25 5.92
C VAL A 236 19.13 9.78 4.94
N CYS A 237 17.94 9.17 4.87
CA CYS A 237 16.88 9.56 3.92
C CYS A 237 16.13 10.83 4.32
N ASN A 238 16.40 11.42 5.49
CA ASN A 238 15.64 12.56 6.00
C ASN A 238 14.13 12.26 6.08
N SER A 239 13.78 11.15 6.73
CA SER A 239 12.41 10.62 6.83
C SER A 239 11.39 11.66 7.31
N LYS A 240 11.78 12.57 8.25
CA LYS A 240 10.88 13.64 8.69
C LYS A 240 10.64 14.65 7.57
N GLY A 241 11.68 15.12 6.88
CA GLY A 241 11.55 16.07 5.76
C GLY A 241 10.72 15.51 4.60
N LEU A 242 10.78 14.19 4.35
CA LEU A 242 9.93 13.53 3.37
C LEU A 242 8.43 13.59 3.75
N LEU A 243 8.10 13.34 5.02
CA LEU A 243 6.72 13.44 5.51
C LEU A 243 6.23 14.90 5.50
N GLU A 244 7.08 15.87 5.87
CA GLU A 244 6.77 17.29 5.77
C GLU A 244 6.52 17.72 4.31
N GLU A 245 7.28 17.18 3.36
CA GLU A 245 7.09 17.46 1.95
C GLU A 245 5.81 16.84 1.40
N LEU A 246 5.47 15.59 1.78
CA LEU A 246 4.18 14.97 1.44
C LEU A 246 2.99 15.79 1.98
N GLN A 247 3.12 16.36 3.19
CA GLN A 247 2.11 17.26 3.74
C GLN A 247 2.00 18.55 2.93
N ARG A 248 3.14 19.17 2.57
CA ARG A 248 3.18 20.38 1.74
C ARG A 248 2.48 20.16 0.40
N GLN A 249 2.68 19.00 -0.23
CA GLN A 249 2.03 18.60 -1.48
C GLN A 249 0.56 18.22 -1.31
N GLN A 250 0.04 18.20 -0.09
CA GLN A 250 -1.30 17.68 0.21
C GLN A 250 -1.49 16.26 -0.35
N PHE A 251 -0.48 15.42 -0.24
CA PHE A 251 -0.56 14.03 -0.68
C PHE A 251 -1.67 13.29 0.07
N HIS A 252 -2.54 12.60 -0.66
CA HIS A 252 -3.56 11.72 -0.11
C HIS A 252 -3.37 10.31 -0.70
N GLY A 253 -2.98 9.36 0.14
CA GLY A 253 -2.72 8.00 -0.33
C GLY A 253 -1.97 7.12 0.65
N ALA A 254 -1.51 5.98 0.14
CA ALA A 254 -0.79 5.00 0.92
C ALA A 254 0.70 5.34 1.02
N ILE A 255 1.21 5.35 2.26
CA ILE A 255 2.63 5.33 2.58
C ILE A 255 2.93 3.90 3.03
N CYS A 256 3.61 3.15 2.17
CA CYS A 256 3.90 1.74 2.40
C CYS A 256 5.26 1.58 3.09
N VAL A 257 5.27 0.98 4.26
CA VAL A 257 6.52 0.50 4.87
C VAL A 257 7.09 -0.59 3.97
N GLU A 258 8.27 -0.36 3.44
CA GLU A 258 9.06 -1.38 2.79
C GLU A 258 10.42 -1.44 3.48
N TYR A 259 10.76 -2.63 4.01
CA TYR A 259 11.95 -2.86 4.82
C TYR A 259 12.71 -4.06 4.28
N GLU A 260 13.86 -3.82 3.66
CA GLU A 260 14.58 -4.80 2.86
C GLU A 260 15.85 -5.30 3.57
N TYR A 261 15.77 -5.51 4.87
CA TYR A 261 16.87 -6.01 5.68
C TYR A 261 16.38 -6.92 6.79
N HIS A 262 17.23 -7.77 7.33
CA HIS A 262 16.90 -8.73 8.39
C HIS A 262 15.58 -9.49 8.11
N TRP A 263 15.43 -10.03 6.91
CA TRP A 263 14.19 -10.57 6.35
C TRP A 263 13.37 -11.46 7.29
N GLU A 264 14.04 -12.23 8.16
CA GLU A 264 13.37 -13.12 9.10
C GLU A 264 13.00 -12.42 10.43
N THR A 265 13.73 -11.35 10.79
CA THR A 265 13.67 -10.73 12.12
C THR A 265 13.37 -9.24 12.11
N SER A 266 12.96 -8.66 10.98
CA SER A 266 12.74 -7.22 10.77
C SER A 266 11.60 -6.60 11.60
N SER A 267 10.68 -7.39 12.16
CA SER A 267 9.50 -6.85 12.85
C SER A 267 9.79 -5.82 13.96
N PRO A 268 10.82 -5.96 14.83
CA PRO A 268 11.14 -4.93 15.82
C PRO A 268 11.61 -3.61 15.21
N GLU A 269 12.32 -3.65 14.09
CA GLU A 269 12.82 -2.48 13.36
C GLU A 269 11.67 -1.77 12.63
N ILE A 270 10.78 -2.53 12.01
CA ILE A 270 9.54 -2.01 11.44
C ILE A 270 8.65 -1.37 12.53
N ALA A 271 8.56 -1.96 13.72
CA ALA A 271 7.81 -1.38 14.83
C ALA A 271 8.38 -0.01 15.27
N GLN A 272 9.70 0.19 15.21
CA GLN A 272 10.34 1.48 15.45
C GLN A 272 9.95 2.49 14.35
N SER A 273 9.95 2.07 13.09
CA SER A 273 9.51 2.90 11.95
C SER A 273 8.04 3.35 12.11
N VAL A 274 7.14 2.46 12.55
CA VAL A 274 5.74 2.79 12.84
C VAL A 274 5.62 3.82 13.97
N LYS A 275 6.41 3.68 15.05
CA LYS A 275 6.42 4.66 16.15
C LYS A 275 6.90 6.03 15.68
N PHE A 276 7.96 6.07 14.88
CA PHE A 276 8.47 7.30 14.29
C PHE A 276 7.39 7.97 13.42
N PHE A 277 6.78 7.24 12.50
CA PHE A 277 5.71 7.73 11.64
C PHE A 277 4.56 8.34 12.45
N ASN A 278 4.03 7.61 13.44
CA ASN A 278 2.94 8.10 14.28
C ASN A 278 3.33 9.37 15.05
N SER A 279 4.58 9.45 15.53
CA SER A 279 5.09 10.65 16.22
C SER A 279 5.15 11.86 15.30
N VAL A 280 5.61 11.70 14.06
CA VAL A 280 5.65 12.78 13.07
C VAL A 280 4.23 13.17 12.66
N CYS A 281 3.34 12.21 12.41
CA CYS A 281 1.93 12.51 12.08
C CYS A 281 1.25 13.33 13.18
N ALA A 282 1.49 13.01 14.46
CA ALA A 282 0.94 13.78 15.57
C ALA A 282 1.45 15.23 15.59
N GLN A 283 2.73 15.46 15.24
CA GLN A 283 3.29 16.81 15.12
C GLN A 283 2.68 17.59 13.95
N LEU A 284 2.54 16.93 12.79
CA LEU A 284 2.04 17.56 11.56
C LEU A 284 0.53 17.82 11.59
N ALA A 285 -0.25 16.97 12.26
CA ALA A 285 -1.69 17.13 12.42
C ALA A 285 -2.08 18.11 13.55
N ALA A 286 -1.13 18.50 14.39
CA ALA A 286 -1.39 19.47 15.46
C ALA A 286 -1.75 20.84 14.86
N PRO A 287 -2.72 21.57 15.48
CA PRO A 287 -3.01 22.95 15.06
C PRO A 287 -1.74 23.79 15.14
N GLN A 288 -1.36 24.40 14.03
CA GLN A 288 -0.25 25.36 14.08
C GLN A 288 -0.71 26.57 14.91
N SER A 289 -0.02 26.81 16.04
CA SER A 289 -0.21 28.04 16.80
C SER A 289 0.13 29.23 15.88
N LYS A 290 -0.86 30.05 15.61
CA LYS A 290 -0.72 31.28 14.84
C LYS A 290 0.14 32.30 15.60
#